data_95d355b09dd0fd695792f7b884ed65b3
#
_entry.id   95d355b09dd0fd695792f7b884ed65b3
#
_cell.length_a   1.000
_cell.length_b   1.000
_cell.length_c   1.000
_cell.angle_alpha   90.00
_cell.angle_beta   90.00
_cell.angle_gamma   90.00
#
_symmetry.space_group_name_H-M   'P 1'
#
loop_
_entity.id
_entity.type
_entity.pdbx_description
1 polymer ?
#
loop_
_entity_poly.entity_id
_entity_poly.type
_entity_poly.pdbx_seq_one_letter_code
_entity_poly.pdbx_strand_id
1 'polypeptide(L)'
;MGKVVIDANVFVSAAFGGVPLDAVSKAFLTGEVFLSPAIIEEIDGTIRRLSSKMGEEKTGYLLKLWRRFQSHCNILAPKEKAAICRDPKDDAYLHLCIAAKADFLVTGDKDLLAVDPGRVAALPGALKIVTPRQFLEKGP
;
A
#
# COMPACT_ATOMS: atom_id res chain seq x y z
N MET A 1 3.37 -16.82 -6.38
CA MET A 1 3.79 -15.59 -5.71
C MET A 1 2.60 -14.65 -5.56
N GLY A 2 2.46 -14.03 -4.41
CA GLY A 2 1.35 -13.14 -4.14
C GLY A 2 1.50 -11.76 -4.79
N LYS A 3 0.38 -11.17 -5.17
CA LYS A 3 0.33 -9.79 -5.65
C LYS A 3 -0.17 -8.93 -4.50
N VAL A 4 0.60 -7.90 -4.15
CA VAL A 4 0.41 -7.12 -2.93
C VAL A 4 0.28 -5.64 -3.25
N VAL A 5 -0.72 -5.00 -2.64
CA VAL A 5 -0.88 -3.56 -2.61
C VAL A 5 -0.63 -3.11 -1.16
N ILE A 6 0.17 -2.06 -0.98
CA ILE A 6 0.55 -1.57 0.34
C ILE A 6 0.09 -0.12 0.49
N ASP A 7 -0.61 0.16 1.60
CA ASP A 7 -1.05 1.51 1.95
C ASP A 7 0.15 2.45 2.11
N ALA A 8 0.00 3.69 1.65
CA ALA A 8 1.01 4.74 1.75
C ALA A 8 1.56 4.89 3.17
N ASN A 9 0.69 4.85 4.18
CA ASN A 9 1.11 4.99 5.57
C ASN A 9 2.02 3.85 6.03
N VAL A 10 1.83 2.65 5.50
CA VAL A 10 2.70 1.51 5.80
C VAL A 10 4.08 1.72 5.17
N PHE A 11 4.16 2.21 3.93
CA PHE A 11 5.42 2.55 3.29
C PHE A 11 6.20 3.60 4.08
N VAL A 12 5.51 4.67 4.49
CA VAL A 12 6.14 5.76 5.25
C VAL A 12 6.62 5.25 6.61
N SER A 13 5.80 4.47 7.30
CA SER A 13 6.16 3.89 8.59
C SER A 13 7.34 2.93 8.50
N ALA A 14 7.50 2.26 7.36
CA ALA A 14 8.62 1.34 7.13
C ALA A 14 9.98 2.04 7.25
N ALA A 15 10.05 3.35 6.96
CA ALA A 15 11.28 4.12 7.10
C ALA A 15 11.79 4.18 8.55
N PHE A 16 10.89 3.94 9.51
CA PHE A 16 11.22 3.96 10.94
C PHE A 16 11.43 2.55 11.52
N GLY A 17 11.46 1.54 10.67
CA GLY A 17 11.73 0.15 11.08
C GLY A 17 10.51 -0.56 11.63
N GLY A 18 10.74 -1.66 12.34
CA GLY A 18 9.70 -2.43 13.01
C GLY A 18 8.81 -3.25 12.08
N VAL A 19 7.62 -3.53 12.56
CA VAL A 19 6.65 -4.37 11.84
C VAL A 19 6.33 -3.85 10.43
N PRO A 20 6.12 -2.54 10.21
CA PRO A 20 5.89 -2.04 8.84
C PRO A 20 7.04 -2.35 7.89
N LEU A 21 8.29 -2.17 8.32
CA LEU A 21 9.45 -2.48 7.49
C LEU A 21 9.52 -3.97 7.19
N ASP A 22 9.28 -4.81 8.18
CA ASP A 22 9.30 -6.26 8.01
C ASP A 22 8.23 -6.70 7.00
N ALA A 23 7.03 -6.11 7.10
CA ALA A 23 5.94 -6.43 6.18
C ALA A 23 6.26 -6.02 4.74
N VAL A 24 6.79 -4.80 4.55
CA VAL A 24 7.18 -4.30 3.23
C VAL A 24 8.29 -5.18 2.65
N SER A 25 9.30 -5.50 3.45
CA SER A 25 10.40 -6.37 3.01
C SER A 25 9.90 -7.75 2.59
N LYS A 26 9.01 -8.34 3.37
CA LYS A 26 8.42 -9.63 3.03
C LYS A 26 7.66 -9.57 1.70
N ALA A 27 6.87 -8.51 1.49
CA ALA A 27 6.11 -8.34 0.26
C ALA A 27 7.01 -8.34 -0.98
N PHE A 28 8.14 -7.63 -0.93
CA PHE A 28 9.09 -7.58 -2.04
C PHE A 28 9.85 -8.89 -2.22
N LEU A 29 10.15 -9.59 -1.13
CA LEU A 29 10.90 -10.85 -1.20
C LEU A 29 10.04 -12.02 -1.68
N THR A 30 8.75 -12.02 -1.36
CA THR A 30 7.89 -13.19 -1.61
C THR A 30 6.82 -12.96 -2.68
N GLY A 31 6.68 -11.74 -3.18
CA GLY A 31 5.63 -11.44 -4.14
C GLY A 31 5.96 -10.27 -5.04
N GLU A 32 4.93 -9.78 -5.71
CA GLU A 32 4.99 -8.59 -6.56
C GLU A 32 4.21 -7.47 -5.88
N VAL A 33 4.82 -6.29 -5.76
CA VAL A 33 4.20 -5.12 -5.17
C VAL A 33 3.76 -4.17 -6.27
N PHE A 34 2.53 -3.66 -6.16
CA PHE A 34 1.93 -2.78 -7.15
C PHE A 34 1.70 -1.40 -6.58
N LEU A 35 1.86 -0.40 -7.44
CA LEU A 35 1.54 0.99 -7.16
C LEU A 35 0.69 1.55 -8.30
N SER A 36 -0.05 2.62 -8.00
CA SER A 36 -0.74 3.41 -9.02
C SER A 36 -0.24 4.85 -8.96
N PRO A 37 -0.43 5.64 -10.04
CA PRO A 37 -0.08 7.07 -9.99
C PRO A 37 -0.73 7.82 -8.82
N ALA A 38 -1.98 7.50 -8.48
CA ALA A 38 -2.67 8.13 -7.36
C ALA A 38 -2.00 7.82 -6.02
N ILE A 39 -1.57 6.59 -5.80
CA ILE A 39 -0.89 6.19 -4.57
C ILE A 39 0.51 6.80 -4.51
N ILE A 40 1.23 6.85 -5.61
CA ILE A 40 2.54 7.51 -5.69
C ILE A 40 2.41 8.97 -5.29
N GLU A 41 1.41 9.68 -5.82
CA GLU A 41 1.16 11.08 -5.48
C GLU A 41 0.84 11.25 -3.99
N GLU A 42 0.05 10.35 -3.41
CA GLU A 42 -0.26 10.37 -1.98
C GLU A 42 1.00 10.20 -1.13
N ILE A 43 1.88 9.27 -1.49
CA ILE A 43 3.14 9.05 -0.75
C ILE A 43 4.05 10.27 -0.88
N ASP A 44 4.20 10.81 -2.08
CA ASP A 44 5.00 12.02 -2.30
C ASP A 44 4.47 13.19 -1.46
N GLY A 45 3.14 13.35 -1.42
CA GLY A 45 2.50 14.39 -0.61
C GLY A 45 2.72 14.20 0.87
N THR A 46 2.65 12.98 1.35
CA THR A 46 2.89 12.63 2.76
C THR A 46 4.33 12.94 3.15
N ILE A 47 5.29 12.59 2.31
CA ILE A 47 6.71 12.88 2.57
C ILE A 47 6.94 14.40 2.62
N ARG A 48 6.34 15.15 1.70
CA ARG A 48 6.44 16.63 1.72
C ARG A 48 5.89 17.22 3.01
N ARG A 49 4.74 16.72 3.49
CA ARG A 49 4.15 17.22 4.74
C ARG A 49 5.02 16.89 5.95
N LEU A 50 5.66 15.74 5.96
CA LEU A 50 6.51 15.32 7.06
C LEU A 50 7.88 15.99 7.05
N SER A 51 8.33 16.46 5.89
CA SER A 51 9.69 17.01 5.74
C SER A 51 9.95 18.19 6.67
N SER A 52 8.94 19.05 6.88
CA SER A 52 9.07 20.21 7.77
C SER A 52 9.24 19.81 9.24
N LYS A 53 8.79 18.62 9.62
CA LYS A 53 8.86 18.12 10.99
C LYS A 53 10.06 17.21 11.24
N MET A 54 10.55 16.56 10.20
CA MET A 54 11.60 15.54 10.33
C MET A 54 13.01 16.09 10.20
N GLY A 55 13.18 17.22 9.51
CA GLY A 55 14.50 17.74 9.17
C GLY A 55 15.07 17.09 7.91
N GLU A 56 16.13 17.69 7.38
CA GLU A 56 16.71 17.31 6.09
C GLU A 56 17.28 15.89 6.05
N GLU A 57 17.96 15.49 7.12
CA GLU A 57 18.62 14.18 7.17
C GLU A 57 17.62 13.03 7.10
N LYS A 58 16.60 13.07 7.96
CA LYS A 58 15.57 12.04 7.99
C LYS A 58 14.73 12.05 6.72
N THR A 59 14.42 13.23 6.20
CA THR A 59 13.68 13.37 4.95
C THR A 59 14.47 12.77 3.79
N GLY A 60 15.78 13.02 3.73
CA GLY A 60 16.65 12.45 2.71
C GLY A 60 16.68 10.94 2.76
N TYR A 61 16.75 10.36 3.96
CA TYR A 61 16.70 8.92 4.15
C TYR A 61 15.37 8.33 3.67
N LEU A 62 14.27 8.95 4.05
CA LEU A 62 12.93 8.52 3.65
C LEU A 62 12.75 8.58 2.13
N LEU A 63 13.23 9.64 1.48
CA LEU A 63 13.16 9.78 0.03
C LEU A 63 13.98 8.71 -0.69
N LYS A 64 15.17 8.38 -0.19
CA LYS A 64 15.99 7.32 -0.77
C LYS A 64 15.29 5.97 -0.66
N LEU A 65 14.71 5.69 0.49
CA LEU A 65 13.98 4.44 0.72
C LEU A 65 12.76 4.36 -0.19
N TRP A 66 12.01 5.46 -0.31
CA TRP A 66 10.84 5.53 -1.17
C TRP A 66 11.19 5.30 -2.64
N ARG A 67 12.25 5.94 -3.13
CA ARG A 67 12.71 5.75 -4.52
C ARG A 67 13.10 4.29 -4.77
N ARG A 68 13.76 3.67 -3.79
CA ARG A 68 14.16 2.28 -3.88
C ARG A 68 12.95 1.34 -3.95
N PHE A 69 11.97 1.55 -3.07
CA PHE A 69 10.73 0.77 -3.11
C PHE A 69 10.00 0.97 -4.43
N GLN A 70 9.86 2.20 -4.86
CA GLN A 70 9.16 2.53 -6.10
C GLN A 70 9.79 1.84 -7.31
N SER A 71 11.13 1.78 -7.36
CA SER A 71 11.84 1.16 -8.48
C SER A 71 11.61 -0.34 -8.60
N HIS A 72 11.20 -0.98 -7.52
CA HIS A 72 10.90 -2.42 -7.49
C HIS A 72 9.41 -2.74 -7.62
N CYS A 73 8.56 -1.72 -7.68
CA CYS A 73 7.12 -1.91 -7.81
C CYS A 73 6.68 -1.96 -9.27
N ASN A 74 5.60 -2.68 -9.51
CA ASN A 74 4.90 -2.63 -10.79
C ASN A 74 3.88 -1.50 -10.73
N ILE A 75 3.88 -0.62 -11.74
CA ILE A 75 2.99 0.53 -11.75
C ILE A 75 1.85 0.28 -12.72
N LEU A 76 0.62 0.36 -12.21
CA LEU A 76 -0.59 0.21 -13.00
C LEU A 76 -1.46 1.45 -12.84
N ALA A 77 -2.15 1.83 -13.92
CA ALA A 77 -3.13 2.92 -13.90
C ALA A 77 -4.52 2.29 -13.99
N PRO A 78 -5.23 2.13 -12.85
CA PRO A 78 -6.54 1.50 -12.85
C PRO A 78 -7.56 2.30 -13.66
N LYS A 79 -8.46 1.59 -14.36
CA LYS A 79 -9.56 2.20 -15.09
C LYS A 79 -10.83 2.26 -14.23
N GLU A 80 -10.87 1.52 -13.14
CA GLU A 80 -12.02 1.47 -12.24
C GLU A 80 -12.22 2.82 -11.55
N LYS A 81 -13.45 3.29 -11.50
CA LYS A 81 -13.81 4.57 -10.89
C LYS A 81 -15.00 4.47 -9.95
N ALA A 82 -15.48 3.26 -9.68
CA ALA A 82 -16.61 3.06 -8.79
C ALA A 82 -16.30 3.53 -7.38
N ALA A 83 -17.27 4.16 -6.73
CA ALA A 83 -17.16 4.52 -5.32
C ALA A 83 -17.41 3.26 -4.49
N ILE A 84 -16.43 2.85 -3.70
CA ILE A 84 -16.48 1.65 -2.88
C ILE A 84 -16.44 1.99 -1.40
N CYS A 85 -15.56 2.93 -1.03
CA CYS A 85 -15.31 3.31 0.35
C CYS A 85 -16.02 4.59 0.73
N ARG A 86 -16.22 4.79 2.03
CA ARG A 86 -16.75 6.03 2.57
C ARG A 86 -15.85 7.22 2.26
N ASP A 87 -14.51 7.03 2.37
CA ASP A 87 -13.52 8.04 2.01
C ASP A 87 -13.04 7.77 0.58
N PRO A 88 -13.22 8.70 -0.38
CA PRO A 88 -12.79 8.51 -1.76
C PRO A 88 -11.29 8.22 -1.92
N LYS A 89 -10.44 8.67 -0.98
CA LYS A 89 -9.01 8.38 -1.02
C LYS A 89 -8.71 6.90 -0.90
N ASP A 90 -9.55 6.18 -0.15
CA ASP A 90 -9.38 4.75 0.06
C ASP A 90 -9.72 3.95 -1.20
N ASP A 91 -10.57 4.49 -2.07
CA ASP A 91 -10.95 3.83 -3.31
C ASP A 91 -9.76 3.59 -4.22
N ALA A 92 -8.74 4.45 -4.20
CA ALA A 92 -7.56 4.28 -5.03
C ALA A 92 -6.85 2.94 -4.74
N TYR A 93 -6.84 2.50 -3.49
CA TYR A 93 -6.25 1.20 -3.11
C TYR A 93 -7.06 0.04 -3.65
N LEU A 94 -8.38 0.12 -3.55
CA LEU A 94 -9.25 -0.95 -4.04
C LEU A 94 -9.26 -0.99 -5.57
N HIS A 95 -9.24 0.15 -6.23
CA HIS A 95 -9.11 0.21 -7.68
C HIS A 95 -7.81 -0.46 -8.16
N LEU A 96 -6.72 -0.24 -7.43
CA LEU A 96 -5.45 -0.89 -7.76
C LEU A 96 -5.53 -2.39 -7.51
N CYS A 97 -6.18 -2.81 -6.43
CA CYS A 97 -6.39 -4.23 -6.14
C CYS A 97 -7.16 -4.93 -7.27
N ILE A 98 -8.17 -4.25 -7.82
CA ILE A 98 -8.93 -4.77 -8.96
C ILE A 98 -8.01 -4.92 -10.18
N ALA A 99 -7.29 -3.87 -10.53
CA ALA A 99 -6.44 -3.85 -11.72
C ALA A 99 -5.29 -4.87 -11.63
N ALA A 100 -4.69 -5.02 -10.47
CA ALA A 100 -3.58 -5.93 -10.24
C ALA A 100 -4.04 -7.35 -9.96
N LYS A 101 -5.31 -7.56 -9.69
CA LYS A 101 -5.84 -8.84 -9.17
C LYS A 101 -5.09 -9.23 -7.91
N ALA A 102 -5.00 -8.29 -6.97
CA ALA A 102 -4.19 -8.45 -5.77
C ALA A 102 -4.70 -9.55 -4.86
N ASP A 103 -3.76 -10.23 -4.21
CA ASP A 103 -4.05 -11.22 -3.17
C ASP A 103 -4.14 -10.58 -1.80
N PHE A 104 -3.36 -9.51 -1.59
CA PHE A 104 -3.31 -8.81 -0.31
C PHE A 104 -3.33 -7.31 -0.49
N LEU A 105 -4.06 -6.64 0.39
CA LEU A 105 -3.94 -5.20 0.64
C LEU A 105 -3.46 -5.04 2.08
N VAL A 106 -2.26 -4.51 2.27
CA VAL A 106 -1.66 -4.31 3.59
C VAL A 106 -1.90 -2.88 4.04
N THR A 107 -2.64 -2.70 5.11
CA THR A 107 -3.06 -1.38 5.59
C THR A 107 -3.25 -1.37 7.10
N GLY A 108 -3.09 -0.20 7.72
CA GLY A 108 -3.49 0.02 9.09
C GLY A 108 -4.77 0.84 9.20
N ASP A 109 -5.37 1.24 8.07
CA ASP A 109 -6.56 2.06 8.04
C ASP A 109 -7.80 1.24 8.42
N LYS A 110 -8.51 1.67 9.45
CA LYS A 110 -9.69 0.95 9.94
C LYS A 110 -10.81 0.87 8.91
N ASP A 111 -10.99 1.91 8.10
CA ASP A 111 -12.04 1.92 7.08
C ASP A 111 -11.74 0.89 5.98
N LEU A 112 -10.49 0.77 5.55
CA LEU A 112 -10.10 -0.25 4.59
C LEU A 112 -10.20 -1.65 5.17
N LEU A 113 -9.78 -1.83 6.43
CA LEU A 113 -9.86 -3.13 7.11
C LEU A 113 -11.31 -3.59 7.31
N ALA A 114 -12.26 -2.65 7.34
CA ALA A 114 -13.67 -2.95 7.50
C ALA A 114 -14.36 -3.37 6.18
N VAL A 115 -13.70 -3.18 5.04
CA VAL A 115 -14.26 -3.60 3.74
C VAL A 115 -14.24 -5.12 3.64
N ASP A 116 -15.38 -5.70 3.29
CA ASP A 116 -15.46 -7.13 3.00
C ASP A 116 -15.34 -7.34 1.49
N PRO A 117 -14.18 -7.87 1.02
CA PRO A 117 -14.01 -8.09 -0.42
C PRO A 117 -15.08 -8.95 -1.05
N GLY A 118 -15.62 -9.91 -0.30
CA GLY A 118 -16.68 -10.80 -0.79
C GLY A 118 -17.99 -10.10 -1.10
N ARG A 119 -18.19 -8.89 -0.56
CA ARG A 119 -19.41 -8.11 -0.82
C ARG A 119 -19.25 -7.11 -1.95
N VAL A 120 -18.03 -6.95 -2.47
CA VAL A 120 -17.77 -6.03 -3.59
C VAL A 120 -17.45 -6.86 -4.82
N ALA A 121 -18.40 -6.92 -5.73
CA ALA A 121 -18.33 -7.83 -6.89
C ALA A 121 -17.11 -7.61 -7.78
N ALA A 122 -16.60 -6.37 -7.86
CA ALA A 122 -15.46 -6.04 -8.71
C ALA A 122 -14.12 -6.43 -8.09
N LEU A 123 -14.06 -6.67 -6.77
CA LEU A 123 -12.81 -7.04 -6.10
C LEU A 123 -12.43 -8.49 -6.34
N PRO A 124 -11.13 -8.82 -6.40
CA PRO A 124 -10.71 -10.22 -6.52
C PRO A 124 -11.27 -11.07 -5.39
N GLY A 125 -11.80 -12.25 -5.71
CA GLY A 125 -12.46 -13.11 -4.74
C GLY A 125 -11.54 -13.63 -3.63
N ALA A 126 -10.22 -13.68 -3.88
CA ALA A 126 -9.24 -14.15 -2.92
C ALA A 126 -8.53 -12.99 -2.17
N LEU A 127 -8.90 -11.74 -2.44
CA LEU A 127 -8.27 -10.59 -1.79
C LEU A 127 -8.46 -10.64 -0.28
N LYS A 128 -7.37 -10.46 0.45
CA LYS A 128 -7.37 -10.31 1.90
C LYS A 128 -6.84 -8.93 2.27
N ILE A 129 -7.63 -8.18 3.04
CA ILE A 129 -7.22 -6.87 3.56
C ILE A 129 -6.71 -7.10 4.97
N VAL A 130 -5.43 -6.84 5.20
CA VAL A 130 -4.73 -7.23 6.43
C VAL A 130 -3.86 -6.10 6.97
N THR A 131 -3.59 -6.14 8.27
CA THR A 131 -2.59 -5.27 8.88
C THR A 131 -1.18 -5.77 8.54
N PRO A 132 -0.14 -4.91 8.71
CA PRO A 132 1.24 -5.38 8.56
C PRO A 132 1.57 -6.62 9.39
N ARG A 133 1.11 -6.65 10.64
CA ARG A 133 1.32 -7.79 11.51
C ARG A 133 0.64 -9.06 10.98
N GLN A 134 -0.62 -8.92 10.57
CA GLN A 134 -1.36 -10.06 10.00
C GLN A 134 -0.70 -10.56 8.73
N PHE A 135 -0.17 -9.66 7.91
CA PHE A 135 0.54 -10.03 6.70
C PHE A 135 1.78 -10.86 7.01
N LEU A 136 2.53 -10.49 8.06
CA LEU A 136 3.70 -11.26 8.49
C LEU A 136 3.32 -12.65 8.96
N GLU A 137 2.17 -12.80 9.58
CA GLU A 137 1.70 -14.09 10.10
C GLU A 137 1.07 -14.98 9.02
N LYS A 138 0.33 -14.38 8.08
CA LYS A 138 -0.51 -15.09 7.10
C LYS A 138 -0.06 -14.95 5.66
N GLY A 139 0.83 -14.03 5.39
CA GLY A 139 1.20 -13.66 4.04
C GLY A 139 1.85 -14.78 3.26
N PRO A 140 2.05 -14.55 1.96
CA PRO A 140 2.42 -15.59 1.01
C PRO A 140 3.65 -16.37 1.36
#